data_cfc78bec6d0dddac42372cc77712a9f6
#
_entry.id   cfc78bec6d0dddac42372cc77712a9f6
#
_cell.length_a   1.000
_cell.length_b   1.000
_cell.length_c   1.000
_cell.angle_alpha   90.00
_cell.angle_beta   90.00
_cell.angle_gamma   90.00
#
_symmetry.space_group_name_H-M   'P 1'
#
loop_
_entity.id
_entity.type
_entity.pdbx_description
1 polymer ?
#
loop_
_entity_poly.entity_id
_entity_poly.type
_entity_poly.pdbx_seq_one_letter_code
_entity_poly.pdbx_strand_id
1 'polypeptide(L)'
;MAETINAIVAAHRAGAATPEETVARSFARIRAHGDPAIFISLRPETDVLAEARALGVSGDTARPLYGVPVAVKDHIDVAGLPTTAACPAFSYQPSEDSTAVAQLRAAGAIVIGKTNLDQFATGLVGLRSPYGVPRNPFNSDLIPGGSSSGSAVAVAAGLVPLALGTDTAGSGRVPAGLNNIVGLKPSLGLVSTFGVVPACRTLDCVSVFALTVDDAWTALGVLAGVDRADPYSRSRPLGRIGAMPQHVRLGIPRAGQLLFFGDRHYEAGYNAALGRLARLGCELVEIDIEPFYETARLLYEGPWVAERTIAAHAILSSDPDAIHPVTREIILSGLRPTATDAFAAFYKLETLRRVADQAFSQIEVLALPTAPTAYSLKQLLADPIQLNSRLGTYTNFVNLLDLCGLAVPASMTEAGVPFGITLLAPGGADSRIAEIGRVFHADTALPLGALKYPQAPLAPPSMSPADGEVAVAVVGAHLSGLPLNGELRTLGGRLLEVARSAPDYRLFELSGTKPPKPGLLRVGGGEGAAIEIEVWGLPTEAFGRLVAAVPMPLSIGTINLSDGRSVKGFLVEAAATVGARDISSFGGWRAFLAREQMPA
;
A
#
# COMPACT_ATOMS: atom_id res chain seq x y z
N MET A 1 12.20 5.99 -22.28
CA MET A 1 11.42 5.01 -21.50
C MET A 1 11.30 5.53 -20.08
N ALA A 2 10.16 5.29 -19.39
CA ALA A 2 10.05 5.59 -17.97
C ALA A 2 11.08 4.74 -17.21
N GLU A 3 11.82 5.36 -16.32
CA GLU A 3 12.79 4.67 -15.48
C GLU A 3 12.10 4.20 -14.20
N THR A 4 11.34 3.10 -14.31
CA THR A 4 10.85 2.36 -13.14
C THR A 4 12.01 1.59 -12.50
N ILE A 5 11.88 1.21 -11.22
CA ILE A 5 12.89 0.38 -10.53
C ILE A 5 13.19 -0.88 -11.34
N ASN A 6 12.14 -1.58 -11.75
CA ASN A 6 12.28 -2.82 -12.51
C ASN A 6 13.00 -2.60 -13.86
N ALA A 7 12.71 -1.50 -14.56
CA ALA A 7 13.38 -1.18 -15.82
C ALA A 7 14.86 -0.84 -15.63
N ILE A 8 15.20 -0.09 -14.59
CA ILE A 8 16.59 0.26 -14.24
C ILE A 8 17.39 -1.00 -13.91
N VAL A 9 16.89 -1.82 -12.98
CA VAL A 9 17.59 -3.05 -12.56
C VAL A 9 17.74 -4.03 -13.72
N ALA A 10 16.72 -4.16 -14.57
CA ALA A 10 16.79 -5.01 -15.77
C ALA A 10 17.85 -4.50 -16.77
N ALA A 11 17.91 -3.18 -17.01
CA ALA A 11 18.91 -2.59 -17.88
C ALA A 11 20.35 -2.78 -17.35
N HIS A 12 20.56 -2.63 -16.04
CA HIS A 12 21.86 -2.86 -15.42
C HIS A 12 22.27 -4.34 -15.51
N ARG A 13 21.35 -5.27 -15.27
CA ARG A 13 21.62 -6.72 -15.38
C ARG A 13 21.94 -7.16 -16.80
N ALA A 14 21.32 -6.53 -17.77
CA ALA A 14 21.57 -6.78 -19.19
C ALA A 14 22.81 -6.04 -19.73
N GLY A 15 23.50 -5.22 -18.92
CA GLY A 15 24.61 -4.39 -19.37
C GLY A 15 24.22 -3.28 -20.35
N ALA A 16 22.93 -2.96 -20.46
CA ALA A 16 22.40 -1.91 -21.35
C ALA A 16 22.56 -0.50 -20.77
N ALA A 17 22.81 -0.40 -19.48
CA ALA A 17 23.16 0.83 -18.76
C ALA A 17 23.97 0.48 -17.50
N THR A 18 24.67 1.49 -16.97
CA THR A 18 25.43 1.38 -15.73
C THR A 18 24.75 2.16 -14.59
N PRO A 19 25.01 1.83 -13.31
CA PRO A 19 24.58 2.63 -12.18
C PRO A 19 25.04 4.10 -12.30
N GLU A 20 26.28 4.34 -12.75
CA GLU A 20 26.84 5.69 -12.95
C GLU A 20 26.01 6.50 -13.95
N GLU A 21 25.70 5.94 -15.13
CA GLU A 21 24.86 6.59 -16.13
C GLU A 21 23.45 6.90 -15.61
N THR A 22 22.87 5.99 -14.82
CA THR A 22 21.53 6.19 -14.23
C THR A 22 21.55 7.34 -13.23
N VAL A 23 22.53 7.39 -12.35
CA VAL A 23 22.72 8.49 -11.39
C VAL A 23 22.96 9.82 -12.12
N ALA A 24 23.84 9.83 -13.14
CA ALA A 24 24.10 11.03 -13.94
C ALA A 24 22.82 11.57 -14.60
N ARG A 25 21.94 10.70 -15.11
CA ARG A 25 20.63 11.09 -15.65
C ARG A 25 19.72 11.71 -14.57
N SER A 26 19.71 11.17 -13.34
CA SER A 26 18.95 11.76 -12.23
C SER A 26 19.43 13.19 -11.94
N PHE A 27 20.72 13.43 -11.80
CA PHE A 27 21.26 14.78 -11.58
C PHE A 27 20.98 15.72 -12.76
N ALA A 28 21.09 15.24 -13.99
CA ALA A 28 20.75 16.02 -15.18
C ALA A 28 19.27 16.46 -15.17
N ARG A 29 18.35 15.57 -14.78
CA ARG A 29 16.92 15.88 -14.64
C ARG A 29 16.66 16.87 -13.51
N ILE A 30 17.31 16.72 -12.36
CA ILE A 30 17.21 17.67 -11.23
C ILE A 30 17.59 19.07 -11.70
N ARG A 31 18.73 19.21 -12.40
CA ARG A 31 19.15 20.51 -12.97
C ARG A 31 18.15 21.06 -13.99
N ALA A 32 17.68 20.22 -14.90
CA ALA A 32 16.74 20.64 -15.95
C ALA A 32 15.36 21.02 -15.38
N HIS A 33 14.90 20.33 -14.34
CA HIS A 33 13.63 20.65 -13.68
C HIS A 33 13.67 22.00 -12.96
N GLY A 34 14.82 22.35 -12.36
CA GLY A 34 15.11 23.68 -11.85
C GLY A 34 14.21 24.16 -10.70
N ASP A 35 13.63 23.26 -9.91
CA ASP A 35 12.89 23.59 -8.69
C ASP A 35 13.74 23.34 -7.45
N PRO A 36 14.32 24.37 -6.82
CA PRO A 36 15.20 24.23 -5.67
C PRO A 36 14.46 23.77 -4.40
N ALA A 37 13.13 23.89 -4.37
CA ALA A 37 12.33 23.56 -3.19
C ALA A 37 12.10 22.05 -3.02
N ILE A 38 12.44 21.21 -4.00
CA ILE A 38 12.22 19.76 -3.91
C ILE A 38 13.20 19.10 -2.92
N PHE A 39 14.47 19.52 -2.95
CA PHE A 39 15.52 18.97 -2.08
C PHE A 39 15.97 20.03 -1.07
N ILE A 40 16.01 19.67 0.20
CA ILE A 40 16.65 20.47 1.25
C ILE A 40 18.16 20.34 1.13
N SER A 41 18.66 19.13 0.86
CA SER A 41 20.07 18.90 0.60
C SER A 41 20.26 17.83 -0.48
N LEU A 42 21.20 18.08 -1.38
CA LEU A 42 21.70 17.11 -2.36
C LEU A 42 23.13 16.70 -1.97
N ARG A 43 23.47 15.45 -2.19
CA ARG A 43 24.86 15.00 -2.10
C ARG A 43 25.66 15.61 -3.26
N PRO A 44 26.96 15.86 -3.08
CA PRO A 44 27.83 16.25 -4.21
C PRO A 44 27.72 15.21 -5.33
N GLU A 45 27.43 15.64 -6.55
CA GLU A 45 27.26 14.76 -7.72
C GLU A 45 28.49 13.87 -7.94
N THR A 46 29.68 14.42 -7.75
CA THR A 46 30.96 13.70 -7.85
C THR A 46 31.04 12.50 -6.94
N ASP A 47 30.57 12.64 -5.69
CA ASP A 47 30.64 11.59 -4.68
C ASP A 47 29.62 10.49 -4.98
N VAL A 48 28.42 10.87 -5.42
CA VAL A 48 27.36 9.92 -5.79
C VAL A 48 27.74 9.15 -7.05
N LEU A 49 28.35 9.79 -8.04
CA LEU A 49 28.88 9.12 -9.25
C LEU A 49 30.03 8.16 -8.91
N ALA A 50 30.92 8.53 -7.97
CA ALA A 50 31.97 7.64 -7.50
C ALA A 50 31.41 6.39 -6.80
N GLU A 51 30.39 6.56 -5.94
CA GLU A 51 29.66 5.45 -5.30
C GLU A 51 29.00 4.55 -6.35
N ALA A 52 28.32 5.12 -7.33
CA ALA A 52 27.67 4.39 -8.42
C ALA A 52 28.66 3.58 -9.26
N ARG A 53 29.84 4.17 -9.56
CA ARG A 53 30.92 3.49 -10.27
C ARG A 53 31.48 2.32 -9.46
N ALA A 54 31.73 2.53 -8.16
CA ALA A 54 32.21 1.48 -7.27
C ALA A 54 31.22 0.32 -7.18
N LEU A 55 29.92 0.61 -7.10
CA LEU A 55 28.86 -0.40 -7.15
C LEU A 55 28.88 -1.17 -8.47
N GLY A 56 29.04 -0.46 -9.61
CA GLY A 56 29.17 -1.07 -10.94
C GLY A 56 30.34 -2.05 -11.04
N VAL A 57 31.49 -1.70 -10.46
CA VAL A 57 32.68 -2.56 -10.43
C VAL A 57 32.47 -3.80 -9.55
N SER A 58 31.71 -3.70 -8.46
CA SER A 58 31.42 -4.86 -7.57
C SER A 58 30.67 -5.98 -8.30
N GLY A 59 29.90 -5.66 -9.34
CA GLY A 59 29.19 -6.63 -10.17
C GLY A 59 28.07 -7.40 -9.47
N ASP A 60 27.68 -7.03 -8.24
CA ASP A 60 26.61 -7.71 -7.48
C ASP A 60 25.22 -7.29 -7.98
N THR A 61 24.91 -7.67 -9.20
CA THR A 61 23.65 -7.34 -9.89
C THR A 61 22.44 -8.08 -9.31
N ALA A 62 22.64 -9.04 -8.40
CA ALA A 62 21.56 -9.78 -7.75
C ALA A 62 20.75 -8.92 -6.78
N ARG A 63 21.33 -7.81 -6.27
CA ARG A 63 20.65 -6.89 -5.35
C ARG A 63 19.36 -6.35 -5.97
N PRO A 64 18.24 -6.33 -5.21
CA PRO A 64 16.93 -5.95 -5.76
C PRO A 64 16.82 -4.49 -6.20
N LEU A 65 17.64 -3.59 -5.64
CA LEU A 65 17.68 -2.15 -5.98
C LEU A 65 19.03 -1.73 -6.58
N TYR A 66 19.74 -2.65 -7.25
CA TYR A 66 21.05 -2.42 -7.82
C TYR A 66 21.14 -1.19 -8.69
N GLY A 67 21.83 -0.15 -8.20
CA GLY A 67 22.05 1.12 -8.91
C GLY A 67 20.83 2.03 -9.00
N VAL A 68 19.78 1.79 -8.22
CA VAL A 68 18.57 2.62 -8.20
C VAL A 68 18.81 3.90 -7.40
N PRO A 69 18.67 5.11 -8.00
CA PRO A 69 18.74 6.36 -7.27
C PRO A 69 17.50 6.55 -6.38
N VAL A 70 17.71 6.98 -5.14
CA VAL A 70 16.63 7.18 -4.16
C VAL A 70 16.75 8.54 -3.47
N ALA A 71 15.59 9.19 -3.24
CA ALA A 71 15.49 10.38 -2.40
C ALA A 71 14.86 10.03 -1.05
N VAL A 72 15.26 10.74 0.01
CA VAL A 72 14.85 10.44 1.38
C VAL A 72 14.27 11.70 2.02
N LYS A 73 13.07 11.63 2.59
CA LYS A 73 12.45 12.76 3.29
C LYS A 73 13.34 13.25 4.43
N ASP A 74 13.49 14.56 4.58
CA ASP A 74 14.56 15.16 5.37
C ASP A 74 14.54 14.85 6.88
N HIS A 75 13.44 14.39 7.43
CA HIS A 75 13.40 13.95 8.83
C HIS A 75 13.72 12.45 9.05
N ILE A 76 14.17 11.74 8.00
CA ILE A 76 14.72 10.39 8.05
C ILE A 76 16.23 10.51 7.97
N ASP A 77 16.97 9.92 8.90
CA ASP A 77 18.41 10.04 9.00
C ASP A 77 19.14 9.35 7.84
N VAL A 78 20.08 10.10 7.27
CA VAL A 78 21.06 9.61 6.28
C VAL A 78 22.44 10.03 6.78
N ALA A 79 23.31 9.08 7.05
CA ALA A 79 24.67 9.36 7.51
C ALA A 79 25.39 10.32 6.56
N GLY A 80 26.01 11.33 7.12
CA GLY A 80 26.76 12.34 6.36
C GLY A 80 25.91 13.46 5.75
N LEU A 81 24.58 13.43 5.91
CA LEU A 81 23.68 14.54 5.51
C LEU A 81 22.95 15.11 6.73
N PRO A 82 22.74 16.43 6.81
CA PRO A 82 21.99 17.00 7.92
C PRO A 82 20.53 16.51 7.91
N THR A 83 19.98 16.31 9.11
CA THR A 83 18.56 16.10 9.34
C THR A 83 18.00 17.36 9.97
N THR A 84 17.04 18.02 9.32
CA THR A 84 16.49 19.31 9.74
C THR A 84 15.02 19.25 10.10
N ALA A 85 14.28 18.24 9.67
CA ALA A 85 12.81 18.18 9.73
C ALA A 85 12.14 19.45 9.15
N ALA A 86 12.74 20.06 8.12
CA ALA A 86 12.42 21.36 7.55
C ALA A 86 12.48 22.53 8.58
N CYS A 87 13.25 22.40 9.65
CA CYS A 87 13.53 23.45 10.64
C CYS A 87 15.05 23.65 10.76
N PRO A 88 15.65 24.69 10.15
CA PRO A 88 17.12 24.88 10.17
C PRO A 88 17.70 24.92 11.57
N ALA A 89 17.00 25.52 12.54
CA ALA A 89 17.45 25.60 13.94
C ALA A 89 17.43 24.24 14.67
N PHE A 90 16.72 23.24 14.14
CA PHE A 90 16.68 21.87 14.68
C PHE A 90 17.81 20.99 14.12
N SER A 91 18.55 21.46 13.12
CA SER A 91 19.52 20.67 12.35
C SER A 91 20.54 19.93 13.21
N TYR A 92 20.75 18.66 12.91
CA TYR A 92 21.84 17.83 13.42
C TYR A 92 22.42 16.92 12.32
N GLN A 93 23.64 16.42 12.56
CA GLN A 93 24.31 15.51 11.64
C GLN A 93 24.23 14.09 12.21
N PRO A 94 23.44 13.19 11.62
CA PRO A 94 23.42 11.79 12.06
C PRO A 94 24.73 11.08 11.77
N SER A 95 25.20 10.27 12.71
CA SER A 95 26.42 9.45 12.58
C SER A 95 26.19 8.16 11.82
N GLU A 96 24.95 7.71 11.74
CA GLU A 96 24.51 6.49 11.08
C GLU A 96 23.24 6.69 10.28
N ASP A 97 23.00 5.82 9.30
CA ASP A 97 21.74 5.79 8.56
C ASP A 97 20.61 5.30 9.46
N SER A 98 19.39 5.79 9.23
CA SER A 98 18.19 5.10 9.73
C SER A 98 18.16 3.65 9.21
N THR A 99 17.51 2.75 9.95
CA THR A 99 17.40 1.34 9.52
C THR A 99 16.84 1.22 8.10
N ALA A 100 15.84 2.02 7.75
CA ALA A 100 15.25 2.02 6.41
C ALA A 100 16.27 2.41 5.32
N VAL A 101 17.09 3.43 5.56
CA VAL A 101 18.13 3.87 4.61
C VAL A 101 19.24 2.83 4.51
N ALA A 102 19.70 2.27 5.64
CA ALA A 102 20.72 1.22 5.65
C ALA A 102 20.28 -0.01 4.83
N GLN A 103 19.01 -0.43 4.96
CA GLN A 103 18.43 -1.53 4.18
C GLN A 103 18.39 -1.21 2.67
N LEU A 104 17.99 0.01 2.27
CA LEU A 104 18.02 0.41 0.86
C LEU A 104 19.43 0.37 0.28
N ARG A 105 20.43 0.91 1.00
CA ARG A 105 21.84 0.87 0.58
C ARG A 105 22.36 -0.56 0.47
N ALA A 106 22.05 -1.42 1.45
CA ALA A 106 22.41 -2.83 1.42
C ALA A 106 21.81 -3.56 0.21
N ALA A 107 20.59 -3.15 -0.22
CA ALA A 107 19.94 -3.64 -1.43
C ALA A 107 20.47 -3.03 -2.74
N GLY A 108 21.46 -2.14 -2.69
CA GLY A 108 22.11 -1.54 -3.84
C GLY A 108 21.52 -0.20 -4.31
N ALA A 109 20.61 0.41 -3.54
CA ALA A 109 20.13 1.74 -3.84
C ALA A 109 21.17 2.83 -3.52
N ILE A 110 21.13 3.93 -4.26
CA ILE A 110 22.06 5.06 -4.15
C ILE A 110 21.29 6.30 -3.71
N VAL A 111 21.58 6.81 -2.51
CA VAL A 111 20.92 8.01 -1.98
C VAL A 111 21.41 9.26 -2.73
N ILE A 112 20.48 10.02 -3.32
CA ILE A 112 20.77 11.27 -4.04
C ILE A 112 20.78 12.46 -3.08
N GLY A 113 19.82 12.52 -2.15
CA GLY A 113 19.66 13.65 -1.23
C GLY A 113 18.42 13.56 -0.36
N LYS A 114 18.20 14.64 0.40
CA LYS A 114 17.12 14.78 1.36
C LYS A 114 16.04 15.71 0.81
N THR A 115 14.78 15.26 0.83
CA THR A 115 13.66 15.98 0.23
C THR A 115 12.90 16.83 1.24
N ASN A 116 12.28 17.90 0.75
CA ASN A 116 11.49 18.86 1.51
C ASN A 116 10.18 18.26 2.05
N LEU A 117 9.65 18.88 3.11
CA LEU A 117 8.45 18.43 3.83
C LEU A 117 7.76 19.59 4.55
N ASP A 118 6.49 19.41 4.93
CA ASP A 118 5.90 20.24 5.97
C ASP A 118 6.69 20.05 7.29
N GLN A 119 7.09 21.13 7.94
CA GLN A 119 7.97 21.15 9.10
C GLN A 119 7.48 20.21 10.22
N PHE A 120 8.38 19.37 10.76
CA PHE A 120 8.10 18.31 11.73
C PHE A 120 6.99 17.34 11.24
N ALA A 121 6.90 17.10 9.93
CA ALA A 121 5.86 16.29 9.31
C ALA A 121 4.43 16.68 9.72
N THR A 122 4.21 17.97 10.07
CA THR A 122 2.95 18.51 10.57
C THR A 122 2.20 19.24 9.47
N GLY A 123 1.43 18.52 8.69
CA GLY A 123 0.62 19.02 7.58
C GLY A 123 0.40 17.99 6.50
N LEU A 124 -0.55 18.29 5.60
CA LEU A 124 -0.86 17.50 4.39
C LEU A 124 -0.75 18.36 3.12
N VAL A 125 -0.06 19.51 3.22
CA VAL A 125 -0.13 20.57 2.21
C VAL A 125 1.17 20.81 1.45
N GLY A 126 2.34 20.59 2.08
CA GLY A 126 3.65 20.86 1.49
C GLY A 126 4.02 22.35 1.45
N LEU A 127 3.35 23.20 2.27
CA LEU A 127 3.52 24.65 2.32
C LEU A 127 4.33 25.14 3.52
N ARG A 128 4.51 24.29 4.53
CA ARG A 128 5.03 24.69 5.85
C ARG A 128 6.53 24.41 5.94
N SER A 129 7.30 25.04 5.04
CA SER A 129 8.76 24.86 4.99
C SER A 129 9.47 26.16 4.66
N PRO A 130 10.55 26.52 5.36
CA PRO A 130 11.38 27.68 5.02
C PRO A 130 12.24 27.46 3.78
N TYR A 131 12.35 26.22 3.29
CA TYR A 131 13.09 25.88 2.07
C TYR A 131 12.25 26.06 0.78
N GLY A 132 11.07 26.67 0.89
CA GLY A 132 10.16 26.90 -0.23
C GLY A 132 9.12 25.80 -0.39
N VAL A 133 8.30 25.92 -1.45
CA VAL A 133 7.20 25.01 -1.77
C VAL A 133 7.54 24.26 -3.05
N PRO A 134 7.70 22.92 -3.03
CA PRO A 134 7.86 22.15 -4.27
C PRO A 134 6.68 22.37 -5.19
N ARG A 135 6.94 22.72 -6.45
CA ARG A 135 5.88 23.00 -7.44
C ARG A 135 5.19 21.69 -7.84
N ASN A 136 3.85 21.68 -7.76
CA ASN A 136 3.08 20.56 -8.29
C ASN A 136 3.34 20.45 -9.82
N PRO A 137 3.81 19.30 -10.34
CA PRO A 137 4.23 19.17 -11.73
C PRO A 137 3.06 19.19 -12.75
N PHE A 138 1.81 19.13 -12.28
CA PHE A 138 0.62 19.23 -13.13
C PHE A 138 0.08 20.65 -13.21
N ASN A 139 0.15 21.38 -12.10
CA ASN A 139 -0.26 22.79 -12.02
C ASN A 139 0.44 23.45 -10.83
N SER A 140 1.30 24.45 -11.13
CA SER A 140 2.08 25.17 -10.10
C SER A 140 1.23 26.01 -9.13
N ASP A 141 -0.03 26.28 -9.45
CA ASP A 141 -0.96 26.98 -8.56
C ASP A 141 -1.57 26.05 -7.49
N LEU A 142 -1.47 24.74 -7.70
CA LEU A 142 -1.95 23.73 -6.74
C LEU A 142 -0.85 23.35 -5.76
N ILE A 143 -1.30 22.90 -4.57
CA ILE A 143 -0.39 22.34 -3.59
C ILE A 143 0.23 21.03 -4.09
N PRO A 144 1.48 20.71 -3.71
CA PRO A 144 2.08 19.41 -3.99
C PRO A 144 1.50 18.30 -3.11
N GLY A 145 0.73 18.66 -2.07
CA GLY A 145 0.42 17.75 -0.96
C GLY A 145 1.61 17.55 -0.02
N GLY A 146 1.30 17.07 1.18
CA GLY A 146 2.31 16.91 2.25
C GLY A 146 1.91 15.78 3.23
N SER A 147 2.72 15.62 4.23
CA SER A 147 3.96 16.36 4.54
C SER A 147 5.16 15.95 3.67
N SER A 148 5.13 14.84 2.91
CA SER A 148 6.23 14.34 2.08
C SER A 148 6.24 14.98 0.68
N SER A 149 6.15 16.32 0.62
CA SER A 149 5.97 17.08 -0.62
C SER A 149 7.11 16.90 -1.63
N GLY A 150 8.35 17.07 -1.19
CA GLY A 150 9.52 16.94 -2.05
C GLY A 150 9.71 15.50 -2.56
N SER A 151 9.42 14.48 -1.72
CA SER A 151 9.49 13.07 -2.13
C SER A 151 8.50 12.74 -3.25
N ALA A 152 7.25 13.19 -3.10
CA ALA A 152 6.23 12.93 -4.11
C ALA A 152 6.52 13.66 -5.43
N VAL A 153 6.90 14.94 -5.39
CA VAL A 153 7.25 15.71 -6.59
C VAL A 153 8.49 15.14 -7.27
N ALA A 154 9.51 14.72 -6.51
CA ALA A 154 10.72 14.11 -7.08
C ALA A 154 10.42 12.85 -7.90
N VAL A 155 9.52 11.99 -7.42
CA VAL A 155 9.08 10.78 -8.16
C VAL A 155 8.19 11.16 -9.34
N ALA A 156 7.20 12.03 -9.13
CA ALA A 156 6.27 12.43 -10.19
C ALA A 156 6.96 13.10 -11.37
N ALA A 157 7.97 13.94 -11.12
CA ALA A 157 8.79 14.60 -12.14
C ALA A 157 9.89 13.69 -12.70
N GLY A 158 10.01 12.43 -12.22
CA GLY A 158 11.01 11.46 -12.70
C GLY A 158 12.44 11.82 -12.35
N LEU A 159 12.66 12.60 -11.31
CA LEU A 159 14.01 12.95 -10.84
C LEU A 159 14.69 11.72 -10.19
N VAL A 160 13.90 10.93 -9.50
CA VAL A 160 14.24 9.61 -8.96
C VAL A 160 13.07 8.66 -9.16
N PRO A 161 13.29 7.34 -9.31
CA PRO A 161 12.21 6.36 -9.43
C PRO A 161 11.59 5.97 -8.08
N LEU A 162 12.28 6.25 -6.99
CA LEU A 162 11.95 5.85 -5.63
C LEU A 162 12.22 6.99 -4.65
N ALA A 163 11.29 7.23 -3.74
CA ALA A 163 11.55 8.10 -2.60
C ALA A 163 10.92 7.54 -1.32
N LEU A 164 11.62 7.74 -0.19
CA LEU A 164 11.03 7.52 1.13
C LEU A 164 10.32 8.77 1.59
N GLY A 165 9.16 8.56 2.19
CA GLY A 165 8.43 9.52 2.99
C GLY A 165 8.01 8.92 4.31
N THR A 166 7.07 9.57 5.01
CA THR A 166 6.39 9.01 6.17
C THR A 166 4.89 9.26 6.06
N ASP A 167 4.12 8.45 6.75
CA ASP A 167 2.68 8.59 6.82
C ASP A 167 2.20 8.38 8.27
N THR A 168 1.89 9.49 8.95
CA THR A 168 1.29 9.49 10.27
C THR A 168 -0.21 9.71 10.18
N ALA A 169 -0.62 10.59 9.23
CA ALA A 169 -1.99 11.05 9.06
C ALA A 169 -2.46 11.05 7.58
N GLY A 170 -1.62 10.55 6.67
CA GLY A 170 -1.88 10.60 5.23
C GLY A 170 -0.71 11.14 4.41
N SER A 171 0.41 11.47 5.05
CA SER A 171 1.56 12.12 4.40
C SER A 171 2.32 11.23 3.40
N GLY A 172 2.03 9.93 3.36
CA GLY A 172 2.50 9.00 2.33
C GLY A 172 1.48 8.77 1.21
N ARG A 173 0.22 9.21 1.40
CA ARG A 173 -0.89 8.96 0.48
C ARG A 173 -1.39 10.23 -0.20
N VAL A 174 -1.70 11.29 0.56
CA VAL A 174 -2.21 12.56 0.02
C VAL A 174 -1.30 13.13 -1.06
N PRO A 175 0.03 13.30 -0.83
CA PRO A 175 0.89 13.81 -1.89
C PRO A 175 1.01 12.86 -3.08
N ALA A 176 0.89 11.53 -2.89
CA ALA A 176 0.85 10.60 -4.02
C ALA A 176 -0.37 10.81 -4.92
N GLY A 177 -1.57 10.95 -4.32
CA GLY A 177 -2.81 11.19 -5.05
C GLY A 177 -2.80 12.50 -5.83
N LEU A 178 -2.19 13.56 -5.28
CA LEU A 178 -2.09 14.87 -5.91
C LEU A 178 -0.97 14.96 -6.98
N ASN A 179 -0.11 13.92 -7.10
CA ASN A 179 1.01 13.89 -8.04
C ASN A 179 0.98 12.70 -9.00
N ASN A 180 -0.17 12.00 -9.13
CA ASN A 180 -0.33 10.86 -10.06
C ASN A 180 0.74 9.77 -9.90
N ILE A 181 1.10 9.44 -8.68
CA ILE A 181 2.05 8.37 -8.34
C ILE A 181 1.49 7.41 -7.31
N VAL A 182 2.18 6.31 -7.10
CA VAL A 182 1.86 5.34 -6.05
C VAL A 182 2.44 5.78 -4.72
N GLY A 183 1.61 5.76 -3.66
CA GLY A 183 2.01 5.99 -2.28
C GLY A 183 1.63 4.80 -1.41
N LEU A 184 2.62 4.03 -0.98
CA LEU A 184 2.42 2.85 -0.14
C LEU A 184 2.73 3.17 1.33
N LYS A 185 1.69 3.14 2.16
CA LYS A 185 1.79 3.15 3.62
C LYS A 185 1.71 1.72 4.12
N PRO A 186 2.82 1.09 4.52
CA PRO A 186 2.78 -0.27 5.03
C PRO A 186 2.05 -0.36 6.37
N SER A 187 1.78 -1.57 6.81
CA SER A 187 1.31 -1.86 8.16
C SER A 187 2.25 -1.26 9.20
N LEU A 188 1.70 -0.73 10.29
CA LEU A 188 2.51 -0.17 11.38
C LEU A 188 3.52 -1.17 11.93
N GLY A 189 4.75 -0.72 12.11
CA GLY A 189 5.87 -1.50 12.63
C GLY A 189 6.43 -2.55 11.67
N LEU A 190 5.93 -2.66 10.44
CA LEU A 190 6.50 -3.53 9.40
C LEU A 190 7.83 -2.99 8.86
N VAL A 191 7.96 -1.67 8.78
CA VAL A 191 9.20 -0.95 8.48
C VAL A 191 9.64 -0.20 9.73
N SER A 192 10.92 -0.31 10.09
CA SER A 192 11.48 0.37 11.25
C SER A 192 11.40 1.89 11.13
N THR A 193 11.10 2.55 12.25
CA THR A 193 11.15 4.01 12.42
C THR A 193 12.40 4.46 13.18
N PHE A 194 13.36 3.57 13.43
CA PHE A 194 14.64 3.96 14.02
C PHE A 194 15.39 4.93 13.09
N GLY A 195 15.87 6.04 13.65
CA GLY A 195 16.49 7.10 12.86
C GLY A 195 15.49 8.00 12.10
N VAL A 196 14.23 8.05 12.55
CA VAL A 196 13.21 8.97 12.05
C VAL A 196 12.85 9.98 13.14
N VAL A 197 12.92 11.27 12.84
CA VAL A 197 12.42 12.31 13.75
C VAL A 197 10.91 12.16 13.89
N PRO A 198 10.37 11.89 15.08
CA PRO A 198 8.95 11.56 15.23
C PRO A 198 8.04 12.75 14.89
N ALA A 199 6.88 12.44 14.32
CA ALA A 199 5.74 13.35 14.30
C ALA A 199 4.71 12.92 15.36
N CYS A 200 4.30 11.66 15.33
CA CYS A 200 3.43 11.02 16.30
C CYS A 200 3.95 9.59 16.45
N ARG A 201 4.85 9.37 17.39
CA ARG A 201 5.72 8.18 17.45
C ARG A 201 4.95 6.87 17.49
N THR A 202 3.78 6.86 18.14
CA THR A 202 2.93 5.66 18.20
C THR A 202 2.24 5.33 16.88
N LEU A 203 2.23 6.27 15.92
CA LEU A 203 1.51 6.18 14.64
C LEU A 203 2.41 6.34 13.42
N ASP A 204 3.66 6.76 13.60
CA ASP A 204 4.58 7.03 12.48
C ASP A 204 4.86 5.76 11.67
N CYS A 205 4.90 5.91 10.36
CA CYS A 205 5.15 4.85 9.43
C CYS A 205 6.01 5.36 8.26
N VAL A 206 7.14 4.72 7.99
CA VAL A 206 7.92 5.01 6.77
C VAL A 206 7.10 4.55 5.57
N SER A 207 6.91 5.44 4.60
CA SER A 207 6.14 5.21 3.37
C SER A 207 7.01 5.28 2.13
N VAL A 208 6.54 4.62 1.07
CA VAL A 208 7.24 4.49 -0.20
C VAL A 208 6.47 5.24 -1.29
N PHE A 209 7.17 6.08 -2.05
CA PHE A 209 6.68 6.68 -3.29
C PHE A 209 7.38 6.06 -4.48
N ALA A 210 6.62 5.60 -5.46
CA ALA A 210 7.13 5.02 -6.70
C ALA A 210 6.17 5.29 -7.86
N LEU A 211 6.61 5.03 -9.09
CA LEU A 211 5.79 5.21 -10.29
C LEU A 211 4.78 4.08 -10.48
N THR A 212 5.08 2.88 -9.99
CA THR A 212 4.22 1.70 -10.11
C THR A 212 4.04 0.98 -8.78
N VAL A 213 2.98 0.19 -8.65
CA VAL A 213 2.75 -0.64 -7.46
C VAL A 213 3.83 -1.71 -7.32
N ASP A 214 4.28 -2.30 -8.42
CA ASP A 214 5.34 -3.32 -8.42
C ASP A 214 6.67 -2.74 -7.91
N ASP A 215 7.01 -1.49 -8.26
CA ASP A 215 8.19 -0.81 -7.75
C ASP A 215 8.07 -0.50 -6.25
N ALA A 216 6.92 0.02 -5.82
CA ALA A 216 6.65 0.28 -4.40
C ALA A 216 6.73 -1.01 -3.57
N TRP A 217 6.21 -2.12 -4.11
CA TRP A 217 6.27 -3.43 -3.48
C TRP A 217 7.70 -3.99 -3.39
N THR A 218 8.49 -3.82 -4.45
CA THR A 218 9.91 -4.20 -4.46
C THR A 218 10.67 -3.46 -3.37
N ALA A 219 10.46 -2.15 -3.23
CA ALA A 219 11.07 -1.36 -2.17
C ALA A 219 10.58 -1.80 -0.78
N LEU A 220 9.28 -2.06 -0.60
CA LEU A 220 8.74 -2.56 0.66
C LEU A 220 9.34 -3.92 1.03
N GLY A 221 9.58 -4.81 0.06
CA GLY A 221 10.23 -6.10 0.28
C GLY A 221 11.65 -5.99 0.84
N VAL A 222 12.35 -4.89 0.52
CA VAL A 222 13.66 -4.57 1.09
C VAL A 222 13.56 -3.98 2.50
N LEU A 223 12.55 -3.14 2.74
CA LEU A 223 12.37 -2.37 3.98
C LEU A 223 11.69 -3.15 5.10
N ALA A 224 10.92 -4.20 4.76
CA ALA A 224 10.14 -4.95 5.73
C ALA A 224 11.02 -5.87 6.58
N GLY A 225 10.86 -5.79 7.89
CA GLY A 225 11.57 -6.66 8.83
C GLY A 225 11.49 -6.18 10.26
N VAL A 226 11.83 -7.08 11.19
CA VAL A 226 11.88 -6.75 12.62
C VAL A 226 13.20 -6.05 12.92
N ASP A 227 13.10 -4.85 13.50
CA ASP A 227 14.25 -4.12 14.03
C ASP A 227 14.19 -4.12 15.56
N ARG A 228 15.21 -4.70 16.21
CA ARG A 228 15.29 -4.75 17.67
C ARG A 228 15.64 -3.40 18.31
N ALA A 229 16.15 -2.46 17.52
CA ALA A 229 16.46 -1.11 17.98
C ALA A 229 15.19 -0.22 17.99
N ASP A 230 14.15 -0.59 17.25
CA ASP A 230 12.88 0.13 17.22
C ASP A 230 11.83 -0.54 18.11
N PRO A 231 11.44 0.09 19.25
CA PRO A 231 10.42 -0.47 20.15
C PRO A 231 9.03 -0.57 19.52
N TYR A 232 8.78 0.08 18.38
CA TYR A 232 7.52 0.01 17.64
C TYR A 232 7.56 -0.99 16.49
N SER A 233 8.72 -1.61 16.21
CA SER A 233 8.83 -2.65 15.19
C SER A 233 8.02 -3.88 15.58
N ARG A 234 7.31 -4.47 14.60
CA ARG A 234 6.40 -5.60 14.81
C ARG A 234 6.76 -6.75 13.88
N SER A 235 6.69 -7.97 14.42
CA SER A 235 6.82 -9.19 13.60
C SER A 235 5.53 -9.42 12.83
N ARG A 236 5.49 -8.98 11.58
CA ARG A 236 4.38 -9.23 10.65
C ARG A 236 4.92 -9.82 9.35
N PRO A 237 4.30 -10.88 8.81
CA PRO A 237 4.70 -11.38 7.50
C PRO A 237 4.30 -10.35 6.43
N LEU A 238 5.21 -10.02 5.52
CA LEU A 238 4.89 -9.15 4.39
C LEU A 238 3.90 -9.81 3.42
N GLY A 239 3.90 -11.13 3.32
CA GLY A 239 3.18 -11.86 2.30
C GLY A 239 3.85 -11.74 0.92
N ARG A 240 3.22 -12.30 -0.09
CA ARG A 240 3.66 -12.21 -1.50
C ARG A 240 2.47 -11.77 -2.35
N ILE A 241 2.71 -11.00 -3.40
CA ILE A 241 1.67 -10.65 -4.37
C ILE A 241 1.27 -11.91 -5.14
N GLY A 242 -0.02 -12.16 -5.16
CA GLY A 242 -0.68 -13.16 -5.99
C GLY A 242 -1.43 -12.56 -7.18
N ALA A 243 -2.17 -13.40 -7.89
CA ALA A 243 -3.18 -12.94 -8.84
C ALA A 243 -4.30 -12.20 -8.09
N MET A 244 -4.89 -11.20 -8.74
CA MET A 244 -6.08 -10.55 -8.19
C MET A 244 -7.24 -11.56 -8.17
N PRO A 245 -7.83 -11.84 -6.99
CA PRO A 245 -8.95 -12.76 -6.90
C PRO A 245 -10.21 -12.18 -7.54
N GLN A 246 -11.09 -13.06 -8.01
CA GLN A 246 -12.45 -12.69 -8.38
C GLN A 246 -13.32 -12.52 -7.12
N HIS A 247 -14.38 -11.70 -7.24
CA HIS A 247 -15.37 -11.50 -6.15
C HIS A 247 -14.77 -10.96 -4.84
N VAL A 248 -13.77 -10.07 -4.95
CA VAL A 248 -13.26 -9.34 -3.77
C VAL A 248 -14.36 -8.42 -3.25
N ARG A 249 -14.75 -8.60 -1.99
CA ARG A 249 -15.71 -7.69 -1.34
C ARG A 249 -15.03 -6.38 -0.98
N LEU A 250 -15.33 -5.34 -1.77
CA LEU A 250 -14.74 -4.02 -1.65
C LEU A 250 -15.70 -3.09 -0.92
N GLY A 251 -15.34 -2.65 0.28
CA GLY A 251 -16.10 -1.68 1.05
C GLY A 251 -16.07 -0.31 0.40
N ILE A 252 -17.22 0.33 0.37
CA ILE A 252 -17.40 1.73 -0.06
C ILE A 252 -18.30 2.45 0.94
N PRO A 253 -18.18 3.78 1.15
CA PRO A 253 -19.09 4.52 1.99
C PRO A 253 -20.53 4.45 1.48
N ARG A 254 -21.50 4.41 2.41
CA ARG A 254 -22.92 4.55 2.07
C ARG A 254 -23.19 5.84 1.32
N ALA A 255 -24.23 5.82 0.49
CA ALA A 255 -24.68 7.02 -0.21
C ALA A 255 -24.90 8.20 0.76
N GLY A 256 -24.39 9.37 0.41
CA GLY A 256 -24.50 10.60 1.22
C GLY A 256 -23.45 10.77 2.31
N GLN A 257 -22.58 9.77 2.58
CA GLN A 257 -21.49 9.90 3.56
C GLN A 257 -20.15 10.36 2.95
N LEU A 258 -20.05 10.45 1.63
CA LEU A 258 -18.87 10.97 0.95
C LEU A 258 -18.80 12.50 1.01
N LEU A 259 -17.60 13.02 1.29
CA LEU A 259 -17.34 14.44 1.47
C LEU A 259 -16.33 14.92 0.41
N PHE A 260 -16.80 15.63 -0.61
CA PHE A 260 -15.96 16.26 -1.64
C PHE A 260 -15.88 17.77 -1.51
N PHE A 261 -16.56 18.37 -0.51
CA PHE A 261 -16.62 19.82 -0.26
C PHE A 261 -17.01 20.65 -1.49
N GLY A 262 -17.89 20.07 -2.33
CA GLY A 262 -18.39 20.71 -3.55
C GLY A 262 -17.57 20.43 -4.81
N ASP A 263 -16.50 19.63 -4.73
CA ASP A 263 -15.70 19.25 -5.89
C ASP A 263 -16.36 18.09 -6.66
N ARG A 264 -17.14 18.44 -7.67
CA ARG A 264 -17.85 17.48 -8.54
C ARG A 264 -16.90 16.67 -9.44
N HIS A 265 -15.70 17.19 -9.74
CA HIS A 265 -14.73 16.47 -10.57
C HIS A 265 -14.10 15.32 -9.79
N TYR A 266 -13.78 15.54 -8.52
CA TYR A 266 -13.28 14.47 -7.64
C TYR A 266 -14.35 13.44 -7.33
N GLU A 267 -15.61 13.87 -7.13
CA GLU A 267 -16.75 12.95 -6.97
C GLU A 267 -16.95 12.07 -8.22
N ALA A 268 -16.93 12.67 -9.41
CA ALA A 268 -17.03 11.93 -10.67
C ALA A 268 -15.84 10.97 -10.87
N GLY A 269 -14.62 11.39 -10.51
CA GLY A 269 -13.42 10.57 -10.53
C GLY A 269 -13.54 9.33 -9.63
N TYR A 270 -14.09 9.50 -8.43
CA TYR A 270 -14.33 8.38 -7.51
C TYR A 270 -15.36 7.40 -8.06
N ASN A 271 -16.49 7.89 -8.56
CA ASN A 271 -17.53 7.05 -9.16
C ASN A 271 -16.99 6.26 -10.37
N ALA A 272 -16.16 6.88 -11.20
CA ALA A 272 -15.50 6.21 -12.31
C ALA A 272 -14.53 5.12 -11.84
N ALA A 273 -13.79 5.37 -10.75
CA ALA A 273 -12.89 4.39 -10.14
C ALA A 273 -13.65 3.18 -9.57
N LEU A 274 -14.80 3.39 -8.91
CA LEU A 274 -15.66 2.30 -8.44
C LEU A 274 -16.21 1.45 -9.60
N GLY A 275 -16.66 2.09 -10.68
CA GLY A 275 -17.09 1.39 -11.89
C GLY A 275 -15.96 0.54 -12.51
N ARG A 276 -14.71 1.01 -12.44
CA ARG A 276 -13.52 0.25 -12.88
C ARG A 276 -13.26 -0.96 -11.99
N LEU A 277 -13.27 -0.77 -10.67
CA LEU A 277 -13.07 -1.87 -9.71
C LEU A 277 -14.14 -2.95 -9.86
N ALA A 278 -15.40 -2.57 -10.09
CA ALA A 278 -16.48 -3.53 -10.36
C ALA A 278 -16.22 -4.34 -11.65
N ARG A 279 -15.78 -3.70 -12.75
CA ARG A 279 -15.40 -4.42 -13.98
C ARG A 279 -14.21 -5.35 -13.80
N LEU A 280 -13.31 -5.04 -12.89
CA LEU A 280 -12.17 -5.90 -12.53
C LEU A 280 -12.56 -7.07 -11.61
N GLY A 281 -13.84 -7.23 -11.27
CA GLY A 281 -14.37 -8.35 -10.50
C GLY A 281 -14.53 -8.09 -9.00
N CYS A 282 -14.46 -6.82 -8.55
CA CYS A 282 -14.79 -6.48 -7.18
C CYS A 282 -16.32 -6.39 -6.98
N GLU A 283 -16.79 -6.91 -5.86
CA GLU A 283 -18.15 -6.72 -5.35
C GLU A 283 -18.18 -5.50 -4.44
N LEU A 284 -18.95 -4.47 -4.80
CA LEU A 284 -19.05 -3.24 -4.01
C LEU A 284 -20.04 -3.44 -2.85
N VAL A 285 -19.56 -3.26 -1.62
CA VAL A 285 -20.33 -3.43 -0.39
C VAL A 285 -20.39 -2.09 0.36
N GLU A 286 -21.59 -1.55 0.54
CA GLU A 286 -21.74 -0.32 1.31
C GLU A 286 -21.51 -0.55 2.81
N ILE A 287 -20.66 0.30 3.40
CA ILE A 287 -20.39 0.32 4.84
C ILE A 287 -20.67 1.70 5.42
N ASP A 288 -20.93 1.74 6.72
CA ASP A 288 -21.03 2.99 7.47
C ASP A 288 -19.63 3.55 7.72
N ILE A 289 -19.29 4.71 7.14
CA ILE A 289 -17.98 5.36 7.26
C ILE A 289 -17.90 6.33 8.45
N GLU A 290 -19.03 6.70 9.09
CA GLU A 290 -19.01 7.69 10.18
C GLU A 290 -18.11 7.32 11.36
N PRO A 291 -18.02 6.05 11.81
CA PRO A 291 -17.08 5.65 12.86
C PRO A 291 -15.60 5.88 12.48
N PHE A 292 -15.27 5.80 11.18
CA PHE A 292 -13.93 6.09 10.68
C PHE A 292 -13.65 7.60 10.74
N TYR A 293 -14.63 8.45 10.39
CA TYR A 293 -14.51 9.90 10.56
C TYR A 293 -14.41 10.30 12.03
N GLU A 294 -15.17 9.64 12.91
CA GLU A 294 -15.05 9.85 14.35
C GLU A 294 -13.64 9.49 14.86
N THR A 295 -13.07 8.40 14.36
CA THR A 295 -11.68 8.02 14.66
C THR A 295 -10.70 9.08 14.12
N ALA A 296 -10.90 9.58 12.90
CA ALA A 296 -10.05 10.61 12.30
C ALA A 296 -9.98 11.90 13.16
N ARG A 297 -11.08 12.29 13.78
CA ARG A 297 -11.14 13.45 14.69
C ARG A 297 -10.24 13.28 15.91
N LEU A 298 -10.05 12.07 16.42
CA LEU A 298 -9.18 11.82 17.58
C LEU A 298 -7.73 12.25 17.37
N LEU A 299 -7.24 12.28 16.13
CA LEU A 299 -5.84 12.55 15.82
C LEU A 299 -5.43 14.00 16.17
N TYR A 300 -6.28 14.98 15.84
CA TYR A 300 -6.00 16.41 16.03
C TYR A 300 -6.89 17.10 17.06
N GLU A 301 -8.10 16.59 17.28
CA GLU A 301 -9.01 17.07 18.33
C GLU A 301 -8.80 16.32 19.66
N GLY A 302 -8.15 15.15 19.59
CA GLY A 302 -7.79 14.33 20.74
C GLY A 302 -6.33 14.49 21.16
N PRO A 303 -5.86 13.64 22.10
CA PRO A 303 -4.56 13.81 22.77
C PRO A 303 -3.35 13.43 21.91
N TRP A 304 -3.51 12.78 20.73
CA TRP A 304 -2.36 12.40 19.91
C TRP A 304 -1.53 13.58 19.41
N VAL A 305 -2.11 14.79 19.37
CA VAL A 305 -1.36 16.01 19.08
C VAL A 305 -0.26 16.29 20.12
N ALA A 306 -0.37 15.77 21.36
CA ALA A 306 0.66 15.90 22.39
C ALA A 306 1.97 15.20 22.02
N GLU A 307 1.94 14.12 21.23
CA GLU A 307 3.16 13.47 20.76
C GLU A 307 4.02 14.41 19.89
N ARG A 308 3.38 15.31 19.11
CA ARG A 308 4.07 16.32 18.32
C ARG A 308 4.80 17.34 19.21
N THR A 309 4.21 17.67 20.35
CA THR A 309 4.85 18.55 21.34
C THR A 309 6.09 17.90 21.94
N ILE A 310 6.04 16.59 22.23
CA ILE A 310 7.20 15.83 22.73
C ILE A 310 8.33 15.87 21.69
N ALA A 311 8.02 15.59 20.43
CA ALA A 311 9.00 15.56 19.34
C ALA A 311 9.67 16.92 19.11
N ALA A 312 8.93 18.01 19.21
CA ALA A 312 9.43 19.38 19.02
C ALA A 312 9.87 20.08 20.32
N HIS A 313 9.89 19.39 21.46
CA HIS A 313 10.10 20.01 22.79
C HIS A 313 11.39 20.85 22.86
N ALA A 314 12.49 20.34 22.34
CA ALA A 314 13.77 21.03 22.40
C ALA A 314 13.72 22.39 21.69
N ILE A 315 13.21 22.42 20.46
CA ILE A 315 13.13 23.65 19.66
C ILE A 315 12.04 24.61 20.20
N LEU A 316 10.92 24.08 20.72
CA LEU A 316 9.91 24.90 21.38
C LEU A 316 10.47 25.64 22.59
N SER A 317 11.43 25.05 23.32
CA SER A 317 12.05 25.62 24.50
C SER A 317 13.19 26.60 24.19
N SER A 318 13.94 26.38 23.09
CA SER A 318 15.11 27.17 22.74
C SER A 318 14.84 28.30 21.74
N ASP A 319 14.05 28.03 20.70
CA ASP A 319 13.73 28.95 19.60
C ASP A 319 12.37 28.64 18.98
N PRO A 320 11.26 28.94 19.66
CA PRO A 320 9.92 28.65 19.18
C PRO A 320 9.57 29.39 17.87
N ASP A 321 10.23 30.51 17.58
CA ASP A 321 9.98 31.31 16.37
C ASP A 321 10.62 30.68 15.10
N ALA A 322 11.56 29.76 15.26
CA ALA A 322 12.06 28.94 14.15
C ALA A 322 11.00 27.95 13.59
N ILE A 323 9.93 27.71 14.36
CA ILE A 323 8.84 26.84 13.91
C ILE A 323 7.83 27.69 13.11
N HIS A 324 7.45 27.19 11.92
CA HIS A 324 6.42 27.82 11.08
C HIS A 324 5.15 28.12 11.90
N PRO A 325 4.56 29.32 11.82
CA PRO A 325 3.49 29.76 12.72
C PRO A 325 2.32 28.78 12.86
N VAL A 326 1.81 28.26 11.74
CA VAL A 326 0.71 27.28 11.75
C VAL A 326 1.14 25.94 12.38
N THR A 327 2.36 25.49 12.10
CA THR A 327 2.92 24.27 12.71
C THR A 327 3.06 24.44 14.21
N ARG A 328 3.57 25.59 14.66
CA ARG A 328 3.73 25.95 16.08
C ARG A 328 2.38 25.96 16.80
N GLU A 329 1.36 26.57 16.22
CA GLU A 329 0.00 26.59 16.78
C GLU A 329 -0.54 25.17 17.00
N ILE A 330 -0.40 24.30 16.01
CA ILE A 330 -0.83 22.89 16.10
C ILE A 330 -0.05 22.15 17.17
N ILE A 331 1.28 22.29 17.21
CA ILE A 331 2.13 21.59 18.19
C ILE A 331 1.81 22.08 19.61
N LEU A 332 1.66 23.39 19.82
CA LEU A 332 1.32 23.96 21.14
C LEU A 332 -0.07 23.53 21.62
N SER A 333 -1.00 23.22 20.73
CA SER A 333 -2.30 22.68 21.13
C SER A 333 -2.19 21.35 21.88
N GLY A 334 -1.11 20.59 21.65
CA GLY A 334 -0.80 19.35 22.36
C GLY A 334 -0.49 19.50 23.86
N LEU A 335 -0.30 20.72 24.35
CA LEU A 335 -0.16 21.01 25.79
C LEU A 335 -1.50 21.11 26.53
N ARG A 336 -2.63 21.13 25.82
CA ARG A 336 -3.96 21.29 26.40
C ARG A 336 -4.56 20.02 27.01
N PRO A 337 -4.49 18.85 26.31
CA PRO A 337 -5.07 17.61 26.83
C PRO A 337 -4.40 17.18 28.13
N THR A 338 -5.23 16.73 29.09
CA THR A 338 -4.77 16.13 30.34
C THR A 338 -4.50 14.63 30.18
N ALA A 339 -3.86 14.02 31.18
CA ALA A 339 -3.73 12.56 31.20
C ALA A 339 -5.10 11.84 31.20
N THR A 340 -6.11 12.43 31.86
CA THR A 340 -7.48 11.92 31.87
C THR A 340 -8.08 11.91 30.47
N ASP A 341 -7.88 13.00 29.71
CA ASP A 341 -8.34 13.10 28.32
C ASP A 341 -7.65 12.05 27.43
N ALA A 342 -6.35 11.80 27.67
CA ALA A 342 -5.61 10.78 26.94
C ALA A 342 -6.21 9.37 27.15
N PHE A 343 -6.43 8.98 28.42
CA PHE A 343 -7.03 7.67 28.70
C PHE A 343 -8.46 7.55 28.17
N ALA A 344 -9.28 8.60 28.28
CA ALA A 344 -10.64 8.61 27.71
C ALA A 344 -10.61 8.42 26.20
N ALA A 345 -9.65 9.05 25.50
CA ALA A 345 -9.48 8.89 24.07
C ALA A 345 -8.99 7.49 23.68
N PHE A 346 -8.09 6.86 24.47
CA PHE A 346 -7.70 5.47 24.27
C PHE A 346 -8.89 4.52 24.41
N TYR A 347 -9.75 4.68 25.44
CA TYR A 347 -10.95 3.86 25.59
C TYR A 347 -11.91 4.03 24.42
N LYS A 348 -12.10 5.26 23.97
CA LYS A 348 -12.90 5.57 22.77
C LYS A 348 -12.33 4.92 21.52
N LEU A 349 -11.00 5.00 21.33
CA LEU A 349 -10.34 4.37 20.19
C LEU A 349 -10.55 2.86 20.17
N GLU A 350 -10.44 2.17 21.31
CA GLU A 350 -10.69 0.72 21.37
C GLU A 350 -12.13 0.37 21.01
N THR A 351 -13.10 1.21 21.39
CA THR A 351 -14.51 1.03 20.97
C THR A 351 -14.65 1.17 19.45
N LEU A 352 -14.03 2.21 18.86
CA LEU A 352 -14.07 2.47 17.43
C LEU A 352 -13.32 1.39 16.62
N ARG A 353 -12.23 0.82 17.16
CA ARG A 353 -11.54 -0.33 16.56
C ARG A 353 -12.46 -1.53 16.42
N ARG A 354 -13.27 -1.84 17.44
CA ARG A 354 -14.26 -2.93 17.37
C ARG A 354 -15.30 -2.71 16.28
N VAL A 355 -15.73 -1.47 16.08
CA VAL A 355 -16.66 -1.13 14.99
C VAL A 355 -15.98 -1.30 13.63
N ALA A 356 -14.73 -0.86 13.50
CA ALA A 356 -13.95 -1.06 12.29
C ALA A 356 -13.70 -2.55 11.99
N ASP A 357 -13.33 -3.37 13.00
CA ASP A 357 -13.19 -4.83 12.88
C ASP A 357 -14.48 -5.46 12.34
N GLN A 358 -15.63 -5.01 12.85
CA GLN A 358 -16.94 -5.50 12.39
C GLN A 358 -17.22 -5.14 10.93
N ALA A 359 -16.85 -3.93 10.50
CA ALA A 359 -16.92 -3.54 9.09
C ALA A 359 -16.01 -4.42 8.22
N PHE A 360 -14.75 -4.62 8.64
CA PHE A 360 -13.80 -5.48 7.92
C PHE A 360 -14.14 -6.98 7.98
N SER A 361 -15.05 -7.42 8.82
CA SER A 361 -15.59 -8.79 8.73
C SER A 361 -16.50 -8.99 7.50
N GLN A 362 -17.06 -7.91 6.96
CA GLN A 362 -17.95 -7.93 5.80
C GLN A 362 -17.22 -7.65 4.48
N ILE A 363 -16.06 -7.00 4.54
CA ILE A 363 -15.26 -6.56 3.39
C ILE A 363 -13.82 -7.02 3.51
N GLU A 364 -13.12 -7.10 2.39
CA GLU A 364 -11.70 -7.47 2.38
C GLU A 364 -10.80 -6.25 2.25
N VAL A 365 -11.25 -5.21 1.54
CA VAL A 365 -10.55 -3.95 1.30
C VAL A 365 -11.56 -2.82 1.31
N LEU A 366 -11.20 -1.67 1.85
CA LEU A 366 -11.99 -0.44 1.81
C LEU A 366 -11.36 0.49 0.76
N ALA A 367 -12.16 0.98 -0.19
CA ALA A 367 -11.73 1.95 -1.20
C ALA A 367 -12.31 3.34 -0.89
N LEU A 368 -11.42 4.33 -0.81
CA LEU A 368 -11.79 5.73 -0.53
C LEU A 368 -11.07 6.67 -1.50
N PRO A 369 -11.56 7.90 -1.69
CA PRO A 369 -10.74 8.95 -2.30
C PRO A 369 -9.45 9.14 -1.50
N THR A 370 -8.32 9.38 -2.16
CA THR A 370 -7.06 9.67 -1.45
C THR A 370 -7.13 11.03 -0.75
N ALA A 371 -7.72 12.00 -1.43
CA ALA A 371 -8.05 13.32 -0.88
C ALA A 371 -9.43 13.74 -1.40
N PRO A 372 -10.19 14.57 -0.66
CA PRO A 372 -11.53 14.98 -1.07
C PRO A 372 -11.53 15.99 -2.24
N THR A 373 -10.46 16.73 -2.42
CA THR A 373 -10.26 17.76 -3.45
C THR A 373 -8.80 18.18 -3.52
N ALA A 374 -8.41 18.92 -4.55
CA ALA A 374 -7.14 19.62 -4.64
C ALA A 374 -7.35 21.12 -4.39
N TYR A 375 -6.56 21.69 -3.47
CA TYR A 375 -6.60 23.11 -3.17
C TYR A 375 -5.48 23.86 -3.88
N SER A 376 -5.74 25.14 -4.20
CA SER A 376 -4.69 26.05 -4.65
C SER A 376 -3.86 26.56 -3.47
N LEU A 377 -2.63 27.00 -3.75
CA LEU A 377 -1.75 27.67 -2.80
C LEU A 377 -2.47 28.84 -2.12
N LYS A 378 -3.17 29.67 -2.93
CA LYS A 378 -3.90 30.83 -2.44
C LYS A 378 -5.00 30.47 -1.45
N GLN A 379 -5.78 29.44 -1.72
CA GLN A 379 -6.84 28.98 -0.81
C GLN A 379 -6.26 28.52 0.53
N LEU A 380 -5.21 27.72 0.51
CA LEU A 380 -4.58 27.22 1.73
C LEU A 380 -3.86 28.29 2.54
N LEU A 381 -3.31 29.32 1.90
CA LEU A 381 -2.75 30.47 2.63
C LEU A 381 -3.84 31.29 3.33
N ALA A 382 -5.06 31.34 2.78
CA ALA A 382 -6.19 32.04 3.37
C ALA A 382 -6.83 31.26 4.54
N ASP A 383 -6.82 29.92 4.50
CA ASP A 383 -7.38 29.07 5.56
C ASP A 383 -6.48 27.82 5.77
N PRO A 384 -5.33 27.99 6.45
CA PRO A 384 -4.30 26.98 6.52
C PRO A 384 -4.61 25.81 7.45
N ILE A 385 -5.58 25.93 8.34
CA ILE A 385 -5.92 24.89 9.33
C ILE A 385 -7.10 24.06 8.82
N GLN A 386 -8.23 24.70 8.48
CA GLN A 386 -9.43 23.98 8.11
C GLN A 386 -9.27 23.23 6.77
N LEU A 387 -8.66 23.87 5.76
CA LEU A 387 -8.45 23.19 4.47
C LEU A 387 -7.43 22.04 4.57
N ASN A 388 -6.40 22.19 5.41
CA ASN A 388 -5.52 21.08 5.74
C ASN A 388 -6.28 19.93 6.44
N SER A 389 -7.16 20.24 7.38
CA SER A 389 -7.98 19.24 8.08
C SER A 389 -8.87 18.47 7.11
N ARG A 390 -9.49 19.16 6.13
CA ARG A 390 -10.31 18.54 5.08
C ARG A 390 -9.50 17.54 4.24
N LEU A 391 -8.23 17.82 3.93
CA LEU A 391 -7.37 16.87 3.20
C LEU A 391 -7.20 15.55 3.95
N GLY A 392 -7.26 15.57 5.28
CA GLY A 392 -7.15 14.40 6.13
C GLY A 392 -8.43 13.57 6.30
N THR A 393 -9.56 13.98 5.69
CA THR A 393 -10.86 13.33 5.87
C THR A 393 -10.80 11.81 5.69
N TYR A 394 -10.14 11.33 4.65
CA TYR A 394 -10.06 9.91 4.30
C TYR A 394 -8.76 9.23 4.78
N THR A 395 -7.88 9.93 5.49
CA THR A 395 -6.55 9.42 5.81
C THR A 395 -6.22 9.40 7.30
N ASN A 396 -6.77 10.32 8.12
CA ASN A 396 -6.36 10.51 9.50
C ASN A 396 -6.66 9.32 10.44
N PHE A 397 -7.65 8.50 10.14
CA PHE A 397 -8.02 7.34 10.97
C PHE A 397 -7.14 6.11 10.72
N VAL A 398 -6.42 6.05 9.59
CA VAL A 398 -5.80 4.81 9.09
C VAL A 398 -4.78 4.24 10.06
N ASN A 399 -3.90 5.08 10.61
CA ASN A 399 -2.88 4.64 11.55
C ASN A 399 -3.46 4.35 12.95
N LEU A 400 -4.47 5.12 13.39
CA LEU A 400 -5.19 4.86 14.64
C LEU A 400 -5.89 3.50 14.64
N LEU A 401 -6.41 3.06 13.50
CA LEU A 401 -7.07 1.76 13.33
C LEU A 401 -6.11 0.65 12.91
N ASP A 402 -4.79 0.88 12.93
CA ASP A 402 -3.77 -0.10 12.51
C ASP A 402 -4.02 -0.68 11.10
N LEU A 403 -4.43 0.15 10.15
CA LEU A 403 -4.66 -0.26 8.76
C LEU A 403 -3.39 -0.02 7.92
N CYS A 404 -3.16 -0.85 6.89
CA CYS A 404 -2.26 -0.54 5.78
C CYS A 404 -3.01 0.21 4.66
N GLY A 405 -2.29 0.93 3.80
CA GLY A 405 -2.89 1.75 2.77
C GLY A 405 -2.04 1.89 1.51
N LEU A 406 -2.70 1.86 0.36
CA LEU A 406 -2.08 2.04 -0.95
C LEU A 406 -2.85 3.10 -1.74
N ALA A 407 -2.25 4.29 -1.89
CA ALA A 407 -2.76 5.29 -2.81
C ALA A 407 -2.31 4.96 -4.23
N VAL A 408 -3.26 4.95 -5.16
CA VAL A 408 -2.99 4.68 -6.58
C VAL A 408 -3.67 5.72 -7.46
N PRO A 409 -3.05 6.12 -8.60
CA PRO A 409 -3.69 6.96 -9.61
C PRO A 409 -4.98 6.33 -10.11
N ALA A 410 -6.03 7.14 -10.29
CA ALA A 410 -7.33 6.66 -10.75
C ALA A 410 -7.83 7.36 -12.02
N SER A 411 -7.69 8.68 -12.10
CA SER A 411 -8.08 9.48 -13.26
C SER A 411 -7.40 10.85 -13.27
N MET A 412 -7.57 11.58 -14.36
CA MET A 412 -7.30 13.01 -14.44
C MET A 412 -8.63 13.74 -14.59
N THR A 413 -8.76 14.90 -13.94
CA THR A 413 -9.89 15.81 -14.22
C THR A 413 -9.73 16.41 -15.61
N GLU A 414 -10.79 17.06 -16.14
CA GLU A 414 -10.72 17.79 -17.42
C GLU A 414 -9.66 18.90 -17.42
N ALA A 415 -9.38 19.47 -16.24
CA ALA A 415 -8.32 20.46 -16.06
C ALA A 415 -6.91 19.85 -15.92
N GLY A 416 -6.75 18.54 -16.09
CA GLY A 416 -5.48 17.84 -15.95
C GLY A 416 -4.98 17.69 -14.51
N VAL A 417 -5.87 17.82 -13.52
CA VAL A 417 -5.54 17.61 -12.11
C VAL A 417 -5.66 16.13 -11.77
N PRO A 418 -4.65 15.51 -11.15
CA PRO A 418 -4.71 14.11 -10.76
C PRO A 418 -5.78 13.83 -9.70
N PHE A 419 -6.44 12.69 -9.84
CA PHE A 419 -7.29 12.10 -8.82
C PHE A 419 -6.82 10.68 -8.52
N GLY A 420 -6.66 10.35 -7.24
CA GLY A 420 -6.29 9.02 -6.77
C GLY A 420 -7.28 8.44 -5.78
N ILE A 421 -7.34 7.11 -5.71
CA ILE A 421 -8.02 6.37 -4.66
C ILE A 421 -7.02 5.74 -3.71
N THR A 422 -7.44 5.49 -2.48
CA THR A 422 -6.68 4.72 -1.50
C THR A 422 -7.41 3.43 -1.18
N LEU A 423 -6.70 2.30 -1.34
CA LEU A 423 -7.12 0.98 -0.90
C LEU A 423 -6.60 0.76 0.52
N LEU A 424 -7.48 0.39 1.45
CA LEU A 424 -7.16 0.18 2.86
C LEU A 424 -7.54 -1.23 3.28
N ALA A 425 -6.71 -1.85 4.13
CA ALA A 425 -7.00 -3.15 4.74
C ALA A 425 -6.40 -3.21 6.16
N PRO A 426 -6.83 -4.17 7.01
CA PRO A 426 -6.22 -4.40 8.30
C PRO A 426 -4.71 -4.64 8.22
N GLY A 427 -3.97 -4.23 9.24
CA GLY A 427 -2.52 -4.41 9.29
C GLY A 427 -2.10 -5.87 9.10
N GLY A 428 -1.13 -6.11 8.22
CA GLY A 428 -0.69 -7.43 7.75
C GLY A 428 -1.32 -7.87 6.41
N ALA A 429 -2.25 -7.08 5.85
CA ALA A 429 -2.87 -7.35 4.56
C ALA A 429 -2.27 -6.51 3.40
N ASP A 430 -1.01 -6.10 3.53
CA ASP A 430 -0.32 -5.25 2.56
C ASP A 430 -0.29 -5.87 1.16
N SER A 431 -0.06 -7.19 1.04
CA SER A 431 -0.08 -7.88 -0.25
C SER A 431 -1.45 -7.83 -0.92
N ARG A 432 -2.55 -7.85 -0.16
CA ARG A 432 -3.92 -7.81 -0.70
C ARG A 432 -4.24 -6.48 -1.37
N ILE A 433 -3.90 -5.35 -0.72
CA ILE A 433 -4.09 -4.04 -1.35
C ILE A 433 -3.17 -3.85 -2.55
N ALA A 434 -1.97 -4.45 -2.54
CA ALA A 434 -1.05 -4.44 -3.66
C ALA A 434 -1.57 -5.29 -4.84
N GLU A 435 -2.14 -6.48 -4.61
CA GLU A 435 -2.77 -7.33 -5.64
C GLU A 435 -3.84 -6.57 -6.43
N ILE A 436 -4.74 -5.89 -5.73
CA ILE A 436 -5.82 -5.11 -6.35
C ILE A 436 -5.27 -3.84 -6.98
N GLY A 437 -4.44 -3.11 -6.25
CA GLY A 437 -3.91 -1.82 -6.67
C GLY A 437 -3.05 -1.90 -7.94
N ARG A 438 -2.26 -2.97 -8.13
CA ARG A 438 -1.43 -3.14 -9.33
C ARG A 438 -2.28 -3.36 -10.60
N VAL A 439 -3.34 -4.17 -10.48
CA VAL A 439 -4.26 -4.44 -11.60
C VAL A 439 -5.10 -3.19 -11.90
N PHE A 440 -5.64 -2.54 -10.86
CA PHE A 440 -6.39 -1.30 -11.01
C PHE A 440 -5.54 -0.19 -11.66
N HIS A 441 -4.32 0.04 -11.17
CA HIS A 441 -3.42 1.07 -11.70
C HIS A 441 -3.08 0.82 -13.17
N ALA A 442 -2.77 -0.43 -13.55
CA ALA A 442 -2.50 -0.79 -14.94
C ALA A 442 -3.73 -0.57 -15.85
N ASP A 443 -4.95 -0.92 -15.38
CA ASP A 443 -6.20 -0.74 -16.14
C ASP A 443 -6.58 0.74 -16.34
N THR A 444 -6.04 1.67 -15.53
CA THR A 444 -6.26 3.11 -15.75
C THR A 444 -5.66 3.60 -17.05
N ALA A 445 -4.59 2.96 -17.52
CA ALA A 445 -3.77 3.39 -18.67
C ALA A 445 -3.25 4.84 -18.55
N LEU A 446 -3.21 5.40 -17.34
CA LEU A 446 -2.68 6.74 -17.11
C LEU A 446 -1.16 6.75 -17.34
N PRO A 447 -0.58 7.88 -17.80
CA PRO A 447 0.86 8.05 -17.82
C PRO A 447 1.46 7.95 -16.41
N LEU A 448 2.70 7.51 -16.32
CA LEU A 448 3.44 7.42 -15.06
C LEU A 448 3.85 8.82 -14.57
N GLY A 449 3.39 9.23 -13.40
CA GLY A 449 3.65 10.54 -12.85
C GLY A 449 3.26 11.66 -13.82
N ALA A 450 4.11 12.65 -13.96
CA ALA A 450 3.98 13.75 -14.94
C ALA A 450 4.81 13.51 -16.23
N LEU A 451 5.28 12.27 -16.46
CA LEU A 451 6.32 11.96 -17.44
C LEU A 451 5.82 11.70 -18.88
N LYS A 452 4.54 11.67 -19.12
CA LYS A 452 3.94 11.31 -20.43
C LYS A 452 4.36 9.92 -20.97
N TYR A 453 4.96 9.06 -20.15
CA TYR A 453 5.29 7.68 -20.52
C TYR A 453 4.13 6.74 -20.18
N PRO A 454 3.71 5.85 -21.08
CA PRO A 454 2.73 4.84 -20.78
C PRO A 454 3.28 3.86 -19.74
N GLN A 455 2.37 3.22 -19.02
CA GLN A 455 2.72 2.08 -18.19
C GLN A 455 3.15 0.91 -19.07
N ALA A 456 4.16 0.15 -18.63
CA ALA A 456 4.46 -1.13 -19.26
C ALA A 456 3.29 -2.12 -19.01
N PRO A 457 3.07 -3.08 -19.91
CA PRO A 457 2.11 -4.15 -19.67
C PRO A 457 2.39 -4.82 -18.33
N LEU A 458 1.32 -5.06 -17.57
CA LEU A 458 1.43 -5.69 -16.25
C LEU A 458 1.96 -7.12 -16.40
N ALA A 459 3.11 -7.40 -15.79
CA ALA A 459 3.61 -8.75 -15.72
C ALA A 459 2.66 -9.63 -14.88
N PRO A 460 2.24 -10.80 -15.37
CA PRO A 460 1.44 -11.70 -14.55
C PRO A 460 2.24 -12.09 -13.31
N PRO A 461 1.60 -12.24 -12.13
CA PRO A 461 2.27 -12.77 -10.96
C PRO A 461 2.71 -14.21 -11.24
N SER A 462 3.74 -14.68 -10.51
CA SER A 462 4.17 -16.07 -10.65
C SER A 462 3.02 -17.03 -10.30
N MET A 463 2.63 -17.85 -11.25
CA MET A 463 1.65 -18.93 -11.06
C MET A 463 2.24 -20.16 -10.37
N SER A 464 3.57 -20.22 -10.21
CA SER A 464 4.24 -21.29 -9.48
C SER A 464 4.36 -20.95 -8.01
N PRO A 465 4.26 -21.95 -7.11
CA PRO A 465 4.62 -21.74 -5.73
C PRO A 465 6.07 -21.32 -5.62
N ALA A 466 6.37 -20.41 -4.70
CA ALA A 466 7.74 -20.03 -4.39
C ALA A 466 8.38 -21.05 -3.45
N ASP A 467 9.70 -20.92 -3.24
CA ASP A 467 10.41 -21.72 -2.23
C ASP A 467 9.74 -21.58 -0.86
N GLY A 468 9.44 -22.70 -0.23
CA GLY A 468 8.72 -22.77 1.04
C GLY A 468 7.19 -22.65 0.92
N GLU A 469 6.62 -22.64 -0.29
CA GLU A 469 5.18 -22.69 -0.53
C GLU A 469 4.73 -24.04 -1.11
N VAL A 470 3.49 -24.43 -0.80
CA VAL A 470 2.78 -25.58 -1.38
C VAL A 470 1.59 -25.07 -2.18
N ALA A 471 1.45 -25.53 -3.44
CA ALA A 471 0.28 -25.25 -4.26
C ALA A 471 -0.90 -26.13 -3.80
N VAL A 472 -2.05 -25.48 -3.51
CA VAL A 472 -3.27 -26.13 -3.01
C VAL A 472 -4.47 -25.74 -3.87
N ALA A 473 -5.12 -26.73 -4.47
CA ALA A 473 -6.36 -26.51 -5.21
C ALA A 473 -7.57 -26.54 -4.26
N VAL A 474 -8.45 -25.55 -4.42
CA VAL A 474 -9.73 -25.44 -3.72
C VAL A 474 -10.88 -25.39 -4.72
N VAL A 475 -12.00 -26.01 -4.37
CA VAL A 475 -13.14 -26.20 -5.28
C VAL A 475 -14.48 -25.77 -4.68
N GLY A 476 -14.50 -25.33 -3.41
CA GLY A 476 -15.72 -25.09 -2.63
C GLY A 476 -15.68 -23.81 -1.81
N ALA A 477 -16.06 -23.89 -0.55
CA ALA A 477 -16.19 -22.74 0.35
C ALA A 477 -14.91 -21.90 0.53
N HIS A 478 -13.74 -22.43 0.16
CA HIS A 478 -12.45 -21.70 0.14
C HIS A 478 -12.18 -20.90 -1.14
N LEU A 479 -13.02 -21.00 -2.17
CA LEU A 479 -12.90 -20.15 -3.36
C LEU A 479 -13.03 -18.67 -2.99
N SER A 480 -12.37 -17.78 -3.73
CA SER A 480 -12.43 -16.33 -3.51
C SER A 480 -13.86 -15.81 -3.43
N GLY A 481 -14.15 -14.92 -2.50
CA GLY A 481 -15.49 -14.40 -2.23
C GLY A 481 -16.41 -15.34 -1.43
N LEU A 482 -16.02 -16.59 -1.18
CA LEU A 482 -16.81 -17.56 -0.40
C LEU A 482 -16.39 -17.63 1.07
N PRO A 483 -17.26 -18.18 1.97
CA PRO A 483 -17.14 -17.99 3.42
C PRO A 483 -15.82 -18.44 4.07
N LEU A 484 -15.15 -19.46 3.54
CA LEU A 484 -13.90 -19.98 4.11
C LEU A 484 -12.63 -19.44 3.41
N ASN A 485 -12.74 -18.58 2.39
CA ASN A 485 -11.55 -18.01 1.75
C ASN A 485 -10.66 -17.24 2.74
N GLY A 486 -11.26 -16.60 3.73
CA GLY A 486 -10.54 -15.90 4.79
C GLY A 486 -9.54 -16.77 5.55
N GLU A 487 -9.79 -18.09 5.67
CA GLU A 487 -8.87 -19.03 6.31
C GLU A 487 -7.55 -19.14 5.54
N LEU A 488 -7.62 -19.28 4.20
CA LEU A 488 -6.42 -19.31 3.34
C LEU A 488 -5.62 -18.01 3.47
N ARG A 489 -6.32 -16.87 3.48
CA ARG A 489 -5.70 -15.55 3.62
C ARG A 489 -5.01 -15.38 4.97
N THR A 490 -5.66 -15.80 6.06
CA THR A 490 -5.10 -15.75 7.41
C THR A 490 -3.86 -16.65 7.53
N LEU A 491 -3.84 -17.75 6.79
CA LEU A 491 -2.70 -18.65 6.68
C LEU A 491 -1.57 -18.11 5.78
N GLY A 492 -1.67 -16.88 5.26
CA GLY A 492 -0.68 -16.28 4.36
C GLY A 492 -0.78 -16.77 2.92
N GLY A 493 -1.93 -17.33 2.54
CA GLY A 493 -2.19 -17.82 1.19
C GLY A 493 -2.32 -16.68 0.17
N ARG A 494 -1.74 -16.89 -1.02
CA ARG A 494 -1.92 -16.04 -2.20
C ARG A 494 -2.53 -16.83 -3.35
N LEU A 495 -3.39 -16.22 -4.14
CA LEU A 495 -3.93 -16.84 -5.34
C LEU A 495 -2.80 -16.95 -6.39
N LEU A 496 -2.55 -18.17 -6.88
CA LEU A 496 -1.63 -18.41 -7.99
C LEU A 496 -2.37 -18.27 -9.32
N GLU A 497 -3.51 -18.97 -9.45
CA GLU A 497 -4.31 -18.95 -10.68
C GLU A 497 -5.74 -19.47 -10.45
N VAL A 498 -6.63 -19.11 -11.36
CA VAL A 498 -7.92 -19.78 -11.57
C VAL A 498 -7.70 -20.81 -12.66
N ALA A 499 -8.02 -22.08 -12.40
CA ALA A 499 -7.76 -23.20 -13.27
C ALA A 499 -8.98 -24.13 -13.40
N ARG A 500 -8.83 -25.21 -14.12
CA ARG A 500 -9.80 -26.31 -14.14
C ARG A 500 -9.10 -27.62 -13.82
N SER A 501 -9.82 -28.53 -13.16
CA SER A 501 -9.35 -29.91 -13.02
C SER A 501 -9.27 -30.61 -14.36
N ALA A 502 -8.50 -31.68 -14.44
CA ALA A 502 -8.65 -32.65 -15.54
C ALA A 502 -10.10 -33.17 -15.59
N PRO A 503 -10.56 -33.71 -16.75
CA PRO A 503 -11.97 -34.14 -16.91
C PRO A 503 -12.28 -35.50 -16.27
N ASP A 504 -11.53 -35.91 -15.26
CA ASP A 504 -11.65 -37.14 -14.51
C ASP A 504 -12.20 -36.95 -13.09
N TYR A 505 -12.97 -35.87 -12.87
CA TYR A 505 -13.58 -35.57 -11.57
C TYR A 505 -15.10 -35.40 -11.67
N ARG A 506 -15.78 -35.73 -10.56
CA ARG A 506 -17.19 -35.37 -10.29
C ARG A 506 -17.28 -34.48 -9.07
N LEU A 507 -18.21 -33.53 -9.09
CA LEU A 507 -18.49 -32.62 -7.99
C LEU A 507 -19.85 -32.94 -7.40
N PHE A 508 -19.90 -33.14 -6.07
CA PHE A 508 -21.12 -33.50 -5.34
C PHE A 508 -21.47 -32.44 -4.30
N GLU A 509 -22.75 -32.16 -4.14
CA GLU A 509 -23.26 -31.38 -3.02
C GLU A 509 -23.29 -32.23 -1.74
N LEU A 510 -22.51 -31.85 -0.72
CA LEU A 510 -22.47 -32.58 0.56
C LEU A 510 -23.55 -32.05 1.50
N SER A 511 -24.45 -32.94 1.93
CA SER A 511 -25.51 -32.62 2.88
C SER A 511 -24.95 -32.34 4.29
N GLY A 512 -25.65 -31.47 5.05
CA GLY A 512 -25.38 -31.25 6.48
C GLY A 512 -24.11 -30.43 6.80
N THR A 513 -23.40 -29.90 5.82
CA THR A 513 -22.21 -29.06 6.06
C THR A 513 -22.59 -27.60 6.31
N LYS A 514 -21.91 -26.95 7.25
CA LYS A 514 -22.05 -25.49 7.54
C LYS A 514 -20.67 -24.84 7.58
N PRO A 515 -20.34 -23.89 6.67
CA PRO A 515 -21.13 -23.52 5.49
C PRO A 515 -21.27 -24.70 4.49
N PRO A 516 -22.20 -24.62 3.50
CA PRO A 516 -22.34 -25.66 2.46
C PRO A 516 -21.01 -25.90 1.75
N LYS A 517 -20.67 -27.17 1.53
CA LYS A 517 -19.41 -27.59 0.90
C LYS A 517 -19.67 -28.60 -0.21
N PRO A 518 -18.96 -28.54 -1.33
CA PRO A 518 -18.95 -29.62 -2.30
C PRO A 518 -17.90 -30.66 -1.94
N GLY A 519 -18.07 -31.87 -2.49
CA GLY A 519 -17.06 -32.93 -2.49
C GLY A 519 -16.56 -33.21 -3.89
N LEU A 520 -15.25 -33.12 -4.14
CA LEU A 520 -14.62 -33.48 -5.39
C LEU A 520 -14.15 -34.92 -5.33
N LEU A 521 -14.69 -35.78 -6.20
CA LEU A 521 -14.31 -37.19 -6.31
C LEU A 521 -13.61 -37.46 -7.63
N ARG A 522 -12.46 -38.10 -7.59
CA ARG A 522 -11.82 -38.60 -8.81
C ARG A 522 -12.51 -39.86 -9.32
N VAL A 523 -12.88 -39.86 -10.59
CA VAL A 523 -13.49 -40.99 -11.29
C VAL A 523 -12.61 -41.39 -12.48
N GLY A 524 -12.75 -42.59 -12.97
CA GLY A 524 -11.99 -43.08 -14.14
C GLY A 524 -12.83 -43.12 -15.41
N GLY A 525 -12.22 -43.49 -16.53
CA GLY A 525 -12.94 -43.95 -17.74
C GLY A 525 -13.73 -42.90 -18.52
N GLY A 526 -13.45 -41.60 -18.38
CA GLY A 526 -14.16 -40.55 -19.13
C GLY A 526 -15.55 -40.20 -18.56
N GLU A 527 -15.84 -40.62 -17.33
CA GLU A 527 -17.12 -40.37 -16.65
C GLU A 527 -17.15 -39.04 -15.84
N GLY A 528 -16.07 -38.26 -15.87
CA GLY A 528 -15.92 -37.02 -15.14
C GLY A 528 -16.14 -35.77 -16.00
N ALA A 529 -15.94 -34.60 -15.34
CA ALA A 529 -15.97 -33.28 -15.93
C ALA A 529 -14.76 -32.46 -15.46
N ALA A 530 -14.40 -31.45 -16.24
CA ALA A 530 -13.43 -30.44 -15.81
C ALA A 530 -14.15 -29.45 -14.89
N ILE A 531 -13.74 -29.35 -13.63
CA ILE A 531 -14.34 -28.53 -12.58
C ILE A 531 -13.50 -27.27 -12.38
N GLU A 532 -14.15 -26.11 -12.24
CA GLU A 532 -13.50 -24.85 -11.86
C GLU A 532 -12.86 -24.96 -10.48
N ILE A 533 -11.61 -24.54 -10.38
CA ILE A 533 -10.82 -24.54 -9.15
C ILE A 533 -9.99 -23.27 -9.05
N GLU A 534 -9.56 -22.94 -7.85
CA GLU A 534 -8.48 -21.97 -7.62
C GLU A 534 -7.27 -22.68 -7.04
N VAL A 535 -6.08 -22.33 -7.53
CA VAL A 535 -4.82 -22.82 -6.97
C VAL A 535 -4.20 -21.72 -6.13
N TRP A 536 -3.94 -22.03 -4.86
CA TRP A 536 -3.38 -21.12 -3.87
C TRP A 536 -1.99 -21.57 -3.45
N GLY A 537 -1.04 -20.64 -3.33
CA GLY A 537 0.26 -20.87 -2.72
C GLY A 537 0.17 -20.64 -1.22
N LEU A 538 0.44 -21.65 -0.40
CA LEU A 538 0.44 -21.56 1.05
C LEU A 538 1.85 -21.82 1.59
N PRO A 539 2.34 -21.08 2.60
CA PRO A 539 3.56 -21.46 3.33
C PRO A 539 3.46 -22.91 3.82
N THR A 540 4.53 -23.67 3.74
CA THR A 540 4.54 -25.12 4.06
C THR A 540 4.00 -25.42 5.48
N GLU A 541 4.34 -24.59 6.47
CA GLU A 541 3.82 -24.73 7.83
C GLU A 541 2.31 -24.45 7.89
N ALA A 542 1.84 -23.43 7.17
CA ALA A 542 0.42 -23.07 7.09
C ALA A 542 -0.38 -24.15 6.36
N PHE A 543 0.19 -24.78 5.32
CA PHE A 543 -0.40 -25.95 4.67
C PHE A 543 -0.57 -27.12 5.67
N GLY A 544 0.41 -27.38 6.53
CA GLY A 544 0.29 -28.37 7.59
C GLY A 544 -0.87 -28.08 8.54
N ARG A 545 -1.04 -26.82 8.96
CA ARG A 545 -2.19 -26.38 9.80
C ARG A 545 -3.52 -26.55 9.07
N LEU A 546 -3.58 -26.21 7.79
CA LEU A 546 -4.78 -26.42 6.98
C LEU A 546 -5.16 -27.90 6.92
N VAL A 547 -4.20 -28.79 6.61
CA VAL A 547 -4.43 -30.24 6.55
C VAL A 547 -4.95 -30.79 7.86
N ALA A 548 -4.38 -30.38 8.99
CA ALA A 548 -4.81 -30.81 10.33
C ALA A 548 -6.24 -30.37 10.67
N ALA A 549 -6.75 -29.32 10.08
CA ALA A 549 -8.10 -28.78 10.31
C ALA A 549 -9.16 -29.34 9.33
N VAL A 550 -8.79 -30.15 8.33
CA VAL A 550 -9.73 -30.71 7.35
C VAL A 550 -10.64 -31.76 8.02
N PRO A 551 -11.97 -31.54 8.10
CA PRO A 551 -12.87 -32.48 8.74
C PRO A 551 -13.29 -33.60 7.76
N MET A 552 -13.62 -34.78 8.29
CA MET A 552 -14.33 -35.80 7.50
C MET A 552 -15.65 -35.23 6.95
N PRO A 553 -16.08 -35.64 5.75
CA PRO A 553 -15.50 -36.64 4.87
C PRO A 553 -14.50 -36.09 3.86
N LEU A 554 -13.97 -34.89 4.08
CA LEU A 554 -12.97 -34.30 3.19
C LEU A 554 -11.56 -34.80 3.53
N SER A 555 -10.69 -34.82 2.53
CA SER A 555 -9.28 -35.19 2.66
C SER A 555 -8.43 -34.33 1.73
N ILE A 556 -7.12 -34.30 1.95
CA ILE A 556 -6.16 -33.69 1.02
C ILE A 556 -5.46 -34.78 0.22
N GLY A 557 -5.59 -34.69 -1.10
CA GLY A 557 -4.96 -35.60 -2.05
C GLY A 557 -4.20 -34.87 -3.15
N THR A 558 -4.06 -35.52 -4.29
CA THR A 558 -3.46 -34.93 -5.49
C THR A 558 -4.53 -34.73 -6.56
N ILE A 559 -4.67 -33.50 -7.04
CA ILE A 559 -5.60 -33.10 -8.09
C ILE A 559 -4.80 -32.85 -9.37
N ASN A 560 -5.25 -33.48 -10.48
CA ASN A 560 -4.72 -33.22 -11.81
C ASN A 560 -5.44 -32.03 -12.41
N LEU A 561 -4.68 -31.10 -12.98
CA LEU A 561 -5.18 -29.94 -13.70
C LEU A 561 -5.39 -30.28 -15.19
N SER A 562 -6.19 -29.45 -15.85
CA SER A 562 -6.49 -29.63 -17.29
C SER A 562 -5.27 -29.42 -18.19
N ASP A 563 -4.22 -28.79 -17.70
CA ASP A 563 -2.94 -28.55 -18.39
C ASP A 563 -1.88 -29.65 -18.14
N GLY A 564 -2.24 -30.70 -17.38
CA GLY A 564 -1.36 -31.81 -17.07
C GLY A 564 -0.53 -31.67 -15.79
N ARG A 565 -0.53 -30.51 -15.15
CA ARG A 565 0.10 -30.35 -13.82
C ARG A 565 -0.72 -31.05 -12.75
N SER A 566 -0.06 -31.32 -11.60
CA SER A 566 -0.71 -31.89 -10.43
C SER A 566 -0.38 -31.05 -9.20
N VAL A 567 -1.39 -30.78 -8.36
CA VAL A 567 -1.26 -30.00 -7.14
C VAL A 567 -1.93 -30.72 -5.97
N LYS A 568 -1.64 -30.33 -4.72
CA LYS A 568 -2.42 -30.78 -3.56
C LYS A 568 -3.80 -30.14 -3.58
N GLY A 569 -4.82 -30.79 -3.01
CA GLY A 569 -6.15 -30.19 -2.95
C GLY A 569 -7.18 -31.04 -2.25
N PHE A 570 -8.36 -30.46 -2.08
CA PHE A 570 -9.47 -31.09 -1.35
C PHE A 570 -10.17 -32.15 -2.21
N LEU A 571 -10.23 -33.36 -1.68
CA LEU A 571 -11.00 -34.49 -2.22
C LEU A 571 -12.05 -34.92 -1.19
N VAL A 572 -13.01 -35.76 -1.60
CA VAL A 572 -14.02 -36.34 -0.75
C VAL A 572 -13.90 -37.86 -0.72
N GLU A 573 -14.19 -38.47 0.41
CA GLU A 573 -14.33 -39.94 0.52
C GLU A 573 -15.51 -40.44 -0.32
N ALA A 574 -15.31 -41.50 -1.11
CA ALA A 574 -16.35 -42.05 -1.99
C ALA A 574 -17.66 -42.40 -1.23
N ALA A 575 -17.54 -42.83 0.00
CA ALA A 575 -18.70 -43.17 0.84
C ALA A 575 -19.66 -41.98 1.04
N ALA A 576 -19.14 -40.77 1.11
CA ALA A 576 -19.96 -39.57 1.32
C ALA A 576 -20.67 -39.07 0.03
N THR A 577 -20.36 -39.63 -1.12
CA THR A 577 -21.03 -39.31 -2.39
C THR A 577 -22.22 -40.24 -2.70
N VAL A 578 -22.40 -41.27 -1.91
CA VAL A 578 -23.56 -42.20 -2.07
C VAL A 578 -24.85 -41.46 -1.70
N GLY A 579 -25.73 -41.27 -2.70
CA GLY A 579 -26.97 -40.54 -2.55
C GLY A 579 -26.81 -38.99 -2.57
N ALA A 580 -25.61 -38.48 -2.68
CA ALA A 580 -25.37 -37.05 -2.84
C ALA A 580 -25.71 -36.59 -4.28
N ARG A 581 -26.19 -35.36 -4.41
CA ARG A 581 -26.51 -34.77 -5.73
C ARG A 581 -25.24 -34.52 -6.51
N ASP A 582 -25.13 -35.11 -7.70
CA ASP A 582 -24.07 -34.80 -8.66
C ASP A 582 -24.34 -33.41 -9.29
N ILE A 583 -23.41 -32.50 -9.12
CA ILE A 583 -23.48 -31.12 -9.61
C ILE A 583 -22.38 -30.81 -10.62
N SER A 584 -21.72 -31.83 -11.16
CA SER A 584 -20.61 -31.72 -12.12
C SER A 584 -20.99 -30.94 -13.38
N SER A 585 -22.26 -31.09 -13.83
CA SER A 585 -22.77 -30.40 -15.02
C SER A 585 -22.80 -28.88 -14.93
N PHE A 586 -22.71 -28.31 -13.72
CA PHE A 586 -22.58 -26.87 -13.49
C PHE A 586 -21.16 -26.37 -13.77
N GLY A 587 -20.16 -27.26 -13.86
CA GLY A 587 -18.78 -26.92 -14.12
C GLY A 587 -18.03 -26.29 -12.95
N GLY A 588 -18.68 -26.04 -11.80
CA GLY A 588 -18.06 -25.48 -10.60
C GLY A 588 -19.05 -25.09 -9.51
N TRP A 589 -18.55 -24.89 -8.29
CA TRP A 589 -19.34 -24.60 -7.11
C TRP A 589 -20.05 -23.23 -7.17
N ARG A 590 -19.37 -22.21 -7.69
CA ARG A 590 -19.98 -20.87 -7.85
C ARG A 590 -21.18 -20.90 -8.82
N ALA A 591 -21.04 -21.57 -9.94
CA ALA A 591 -22.12 -21.69 -10.92
C ALA A 591 -23.33 -22.44 -10.34
N PHE A 592 -23.10 -23.46 -9.53
CA PHE A 592 -24.15 -24.15 -8.79
C PHE A 592 -24.87 -23.22 -7.80
N LEU A 593 -24.13 -22.53 -6.92
CA LEU A 593 -24.70 -21.61 -5.95
C LEU A 593 -25.51 -20.47 -6.59
N ALA A 594 -24.99 -19.90 -7.69
CA ALA A 594 -25.68 -18.83 -8.40
C ALA A 594 -27.06 -19.26 -8.93
N ARG A 595 -27.20 -20.54 -9.35
CA ARG A 595 -28.47 -21.06 -9.85
C ARG A 595 -29.47 -21.37 -8.73
N GLU A 596 -28.99 -21.87 -7.59
CA GLU A 596 -29.85 -22.14 -6.42
C GLU A 596 -30.40 -20.84 -5.78
N GLN A 597 -29.75 -19.70 -6.02
CA GLN A 597 -30.18 -18.38 -5.54
C GLN A 597 -31.14 -17.66 -6.51
N MET A 598 -31.31 -18.15 -7.73
CA MET A 598 -32.30 -17.61 -8.68
C MET A 598 -33.69 -18.09 -8.27
N PRO A 599 -34.67 -17.20 -8.00
CA PRO A 599 -36.07 -17.61 -7.82
C PRO A 599 -36.56 -18.32 -9.07
N ALA A 600 -37.29 -19.42 -8.87
CA ALA A 600 -37.87 -20.27 -9.92
C ALA A 600 -38.92 -19.52 -10.75
#